data_5ef9a136ae54d6e8766939f0462f2162
#
_entry.id   5ef9a136ae54d6e8766939f0462f2162
#
_cell.length_a   1.000
_cell.length_b   1.000
_cell.length_c   1.000
_cell.angle_alpha   90.00
_cell.angle_beta   90.00
_cell.angle_gamma   90.00
#
_symmetry.space_group_name_H-M   'P 1'
#
loop_
_entity.id
_entity.type
_entity.pdbx_description
1 polymer ?
#
loop_
_entity_poly.entity_id
_entity_poly.type
_entity_poly.pdbx_seq_one_letter_code
_entity_poly.pdbx_strand_id
1 'polypeptide(L)'
;MARVAVIEDDLPTSNQLKAWIESARPGIAVDQWFTRDDAEAAIARERYDLVVLDIELGRERHAGVAIINAINKKHATPVLVVSAMPATIYRSIMKALDAWDYLQKATFEESDFIDTFLEILRSVQERRRGEEAVPAATLELSMDPLRQRSPMWRGQRINLPLTAQRILAALFARRGEVVSYDELFDVVKSGRNRDNIRKHVSTIRDAFREIDAGFDCIHNVPMRGFRWADAPVRTAPH
;
A
#
# COMPACT_ATOMS: atom_id res chain seq x y z
N MET A 1 -1.12 -23.88 -3.64
CA MET A 1 -0.57 -23.51 -2.35
C MET A 1 0.06 -22.13 -2.54
N ALA A 2 -0.23 -21.14 -1.69
CA ALA A 2 0.37 -19.83 -1.86
C ALA A 2 1.86 -19.87 -1.45
N ARG A 3 2.70 -19.12 -2.18
CA ARG A 3 4.15 -19.05 -1.96
C ARG A 3 4.59 -17.60 -1.83
N VAL A 4 5.36 -17.29 -0.80
CA VAL A 4 5.82 -15.94 -0.46
C VAL A 4 7.35 -15.94 -0.39
N ALA A 5 7.97 -14.91 -0.94
CA ALA A 5 9.39 -14.63 -0.69
C ALA A 5 9.52 -13.55 0.40
N VAL A 6 10.40 -13.75 1.36
CA VAL A 6 10.89 -12.75 2.30
C VAL A 6 12.33 -12.45 1.93
N ILE A 7 12.62 -11.21 1.57
CA ILE A 7 13.94 -10.74 1.13
C ILE A 7 14.41 -9.69 2.14
N GLU A 8 15.28 -10.12 3.04
CA GLU A 8 15.73 -9.36 4.21
C GLU A 8 17.08 -9.91 4.67
N ASP A 9 18.08 -9.07 4.76
CA ASP A 9 19.45 -9.47 5.12
C ASP A 9 19.65 -9.68 6.63
N ASP A 10 18.82 -9.01 7.47
CA ASP A 10 18.84 -9.23 8.91
C ASP A 10 18.09 -10.51 9.27
N LEU A 11 18.82 -11.56 9.65
CA LEU A 11 18.26 -12.87 9.95
C LEU A 11 17.18 -12.87 11.05
N PRO A 12 17.34 -12.15 12.19
CA PRO A 12 16.27 -12.00 13.18
C PRO A 12 14.99 -11.42 12.59
N THR A 13 15.07 -10.34 11.84
CA THR A 13 13.91 -9.69 11.20
C THR A 13 13.27 -10.62 10.16
N SER A 14 14.08 -11.28 9.33
CA SER A 14 13.59 -12.25 8.34
C SER A 14 12.82 -13.39 9.00
N ASN A 15 13.34 -13.96 10.09
CA ASN A 15 12.69 -15.03 10.84
C ASN A 15 11.40 -14.55 11.51
N GLN A 16 11.37 -13.32 12.03
CA GLN A 16 10.17 -12.74 12.62
C GLN A 16 9.07 -12.56 11.58
N LEU A 17 9.38 -11.99 10.42
CA LEU A 17 8.43 -11.83 9.31
C LEU A 17 7.88 -13.18 8.84
N LYS A 18 8.76 -14.19 8.70
CA LYS A 18 8.35 -15.55 8.36
C LYS A 18 7.39 -16.13 9.40
N ALA A 19 7.72 -16.02 10.69
CA ALA A 19 6.87 -16.54 11.76
C ALA A 19 5.48 -15.89 11.76
N TRP A 20 5.38 -14.59 11.53
CA TRP A 20 4.12 -13.86 11.40
C TRP A 20 3.30 -14.34 10.18
N ILE A 21 3.95 -14.55 9.04
CA ILE A 21 3.31 -15.06 7.82
C ILE A 21 2.74 -16.46 8.05
N GLU A 22 3.54 -17.37 8.63
CA GLU A 22 3.14 -18.75 8.90
C GLU A 22 2.02 -18.84 9.97
N SER A 23 2.05 -17.97 10.99
CA SER A 23 1.01 -17.86 11.99
C SER A 23 -0.31 -17.32 11.39
N ALA A 24 -0.23 -16.28 10.56
CA ALA A 24 -1.40 -15.68 9.93
C ALA A 24 -2.07 -16.60 8.89
N ARG A 25 -1.29 -17.47 8.26
CA ARG A 25 -1.79 -18.41 7.24
C ARG A 25 -1.06 -19.74 7.29
N PRO A 26 -1.52 -20.69 8.11
CA PRO A 26 -0.94 -22.04 8.17
C PRO A 26 -0.90 -22.72 6.81
N GLY A 27 0.22 -23.35 6.53
CA GLY A 27 0.44 -24.07 5.27
C GLY A 27 0.89 -23.22 4.07
N ILE A 28 1.18 -21.95 4.27
CA ILE A 28 1.84 -21.12 3.25
C ILE A 28 3.32 -21.53 3.12
N ALA A 29 3.86 -21.51 1.91
CA ALA A 29 5.29 -21.71 1.70
C ALA A 29 6.02 -20.35 1.77
N VAL A 30 7.04 -20.26 2.61
CA VAL A 30 7.83 -19.03 2.80
C VAL A 30 9.29 -19.34 2.49
N ASP A 31 9.81 -18.72 1.45
CA ASP A 31 11.24 -18.76 1.10
C ASP A 31 11.92 -17.48 1.62
N GLN A 32 13.11 -17.63 2.20
CA GLN A 32 13.89 -16.51 2.72
C GLN A 32 15.15 -16.31 1.87
N TRP A 33 15.41 -15.05 1.49
CA TRP A 33 16.56 -14.65 0.70
C TRP A 33 17.25 -13.49 1.40
N PHE A 34 18.57 -13.59 1.56
CA PHE A 34 19.36 -12.67 2.38
C PHE A 34 20.26 -11.77 1.55
N THR A 35 20.37 -12.04 0.25
CA THR A 35 21.18 -11.26 -0.68
C THR A 35 20.36 -10.90 -1.92
N ARG A 36 20.77 -9.82 -2.58
CA ARG A 36 20.17 -9.40 -3.84
C ARG A 36 20.29 -10.48 -4.92
N ASP A 37 21.48 -11.04 -5.09
CA ASP A 37 21.76 -12.01 -6.17
C ASP A 37 20.93 -13.28 -6.03
N ASP A 38 20.80 -13.80 -4.80
CA ASP A 38 19.97 -14.97 -4.51
C ASP A 38 18.50 -14.67 -4.75
N ALA A 39 18.02 -13.49 -4.34
CA ALA A 39 16.66 -13.05 -4.54
C ALA A 39 16.33 -12.88 -6.03
N GLU A 40 17.19 -12.22 -6.82
CA GLU A 40 17.02 -12.06 -8.26
C GLU A 40 17.03 -13.43 -8.97
N ALA A 41 17.93 -14.34 -8.57
CA ALA A 41 17.99 -15.70 -9.11
C ALA A 41 16.72 -16.52 -8.77
N ALA A 42 16.17 -16.36 -7.57
CA ALA A 42 14.93 -17.01 -7.15
C ALA A 42 13.72 -16.47 -7.92
N ILE A 43 13.57 -15.16 -8.00
CA ILE A 43 12.50 -14.48 -8.77
C ILE A 43 12.57 -14.89 -10.25
N ALA A 44 13.79 -15.13 -10.78
CA ALA A 44 13.95 -15.57 -12.15
C ALA A 44 13.42 -16.99 -12.40
N ARG A 45 13.44 -17.86 -11.41
CA ARG A 45 13.09 -19.30 -11.53
C ARG A 45 11.69 -19.60 -11.01
N GLU A 46 11.28 -18.94 -9.93
CA GLU A 46 10.08 -19.26 -9.17
C GLU A 46 9.01 -18.19 -9.34
N ARG A 47 7.75 -18.58 -9.16
CA ARG A 47 6.63 -17.65 -9.08
C ARG A 47 6.18 -17.50 -7.63
N TYR A 48 6.16 -16.27 -7.16
CA TYR A 48 5.64 -15.92 -5.85
C TYR A 48 4.26 -15.25 -5.97
N ASP A 49 3.42 -15.46 -4.98
CA ASP A 49 2.13 -14.80 -4.84
C ASP A 49 2.28 -13.41 -4.22
N LEU A 50 3.32 -13.22 -3.42
CA LEU A 50 3.70 -11.98 -2.77
C LEU A 50 5.20 -12.00 -2.48
N VAL A 51 5.84 -10.86 -2.59
CA VAL A 51 7.20 -10.61 -2.12
C VAL A 51 7.16 -9.61 -0.99
N VAL A 52 7.72 -9.96 0.18
CA VAL A 52 8.02 -9.04 1.28
C VAL A 52 9.49 -8.67 1.14
N LEU A 53 9.78 -7.37 1.05
CA LEU A 53 11.09 -6.90 0.62
C LEU A 53 11.59 -5.74 1.48
N ASP A 54 12.81 -5.85 2.02
CA ASP A 54 13.56 -4.68 2.43
C ASP A 54 14.21 -3.98 1.23
N ILE A 55 14.19 -2.66 1.25
CA ILE A 55 14.86 -1.83 0.24
C ILE A 55 16.38 -1.82 0.43
N GLU A 56 16.82 -1.88 1.67
CA GLU A 56 18.22 -1.85 2.04
C GLU A 56 18.69 -3.28 2.37
N LEU A 57 19.53 -3.87 1.51
CA LEU A 57 20.11 -5.20 1.72
C LEU A 57 21.61 -5.08 1.92
N GLY A 58 22.07 -5.33 3.12
CA GLY A 58 23.48 -5.23 3.50
C GLY A 58 24.04 -3.82 3.30
N ARG A 59 25.08 -3.71 2.48
CA ARG A 59 25.71 -2.42 2.16
C ARG A 59 25.11 -1.72 0.96
N GLU A 60 24.19 -2.37 0.26
CA GLU A 60 23.57 -1.83 -0.96
C GLU A 60 22.27 -1.09 -0.62
N ARG A 61 22.36 0.24 -0.49
CA ARG A 61 21.21 1.11 -0.11
C ARG A 61 20.00 1.06 -1.04
N HIS A 62 20.13 0.53 -2.24
CA HIS A 62 19.06 0.49 -3.25
C HIS A 62 18.91 -0.89 -3.90
N ALA A 63 19.40 -1.94 -3.26
CA ALA A 63 19.27 -3.31 -3.78
C ALA A 63 17.81 -3.70 -4.03
N GLY A 64 16.91 -3.35 -3.12
CA GLY A 64 15.49 -3.61 -3.26
C GLY A 64 14.84 -2.95 -4.48
N VAL A 65 15.34 -1.78 -4.91
CA VAL A 65 14.86 -1.11 -6.13
C VAL A 65 15.11 -1.96 -7.38
N ALA A 66 16.30 -2.56 -7.49
CA ALA A 66 16.64 -3.44 -8.60
C ALA A 66 15.77 -4.70 -8.60
N ILE A 67 15.54 -5.28 -7.42
CA ILE A 67 14.67 -6.45 -7.24
C ILE A 67 13.24 -6.14 -7.68
N ILE A 68 12.65 -5.02 -7.27
CA ILE A 68 11.30 -4.63 -7.69
C ILE A 68 11.24 -4.44 -9.21
N ASN A 69 12.23 -3.81 -9.81
CA ASN A 69 12.30 -3.68 -11.26
C ASN A 69 12.37 -5.04 -11.97
N ALA A 70 13.11 -6.01 -11.42
CA ALA A 70 13.16 -7.36 -11.94
C ALA A 70 11.79 -8.07 -11.84
N ILE A 71 11.09 -7.92 -10.72
CA ILE A 71 9.73 -8.45 -10.50
C ILE A 71 8.76 -7.84 -11.52
N ASN A 72 8.76 -6.51 -11.67
CA ASN A 72 7.82 -5.82 -12.56
C ASN A 72 8.02 -6.16 -14.04
N LYS A 73 9.27 -6.42 -14.46
CA LYS A 73 9.57 -6.83 -15.84
C LYS A 73 9.09 -8.25 -16.16
N LYS A 74 9.01 -9.13 -15.18
CA LYS A 74 8.77 -10.56 -15.41
C LYS A 74 7.36 -11.00 -15.02
N HIS A 75 6.90 -10.59 -13.87
CA HIS A 75 5.61 -10.98 -13.30
C HIS A 75 5.03 -9.80 -12.52
N ALA A 76 3.75 -9.52 -12.68
CA ALA A 76 3.05 -8.52 -11.84
C ALA A 76 2.82 -9.06 -10.40
N THR A 77 3.89 -9.59 -9.77
CA THR A 77 3.83 -10.08 -8.38
C THR A 77 3.77 -8.88 -7.45
N PRO A 78 2.80 -8.79 -6.54
CA PRO A 78 2.73 -7.71 -5.59
C PRO A 78 3.95 -7.72 -4.66
N VAL A 79 4.44 -6.52 -4.34
CA VAL A 79 5.55 -6.31 -3.42
C VAL A 79 5.07 -5.52 -2.22
N LEU A 80 5.21 -6.08 -1.02
CA LEU A 80 5.08 -5.38 0.25
C LEU A 80 6.48 -4.97 0.71
N VAL A 81 6.73 -3.68 0.71
CA VAL A 81 8.01 -3.14 1.18
C VAL A 81 7.99 -2.99 2.70
N VAL A 82 9.02 -3.50 3.37
CA VAL A 82 9.23 -3.39 4.83
C VAL A 82 10.64 -2.82 5.04
N SER A 83 10.77 -1.54 5.39
CA SER A 83 12.08 -0.89 5.44
C SER A 83 12.21 0.10 6.60
N ALA A 84 13.46 0.37 7.01
CA ALA A 84 13.79 1.40 7.99
C ALA A 84 13.70 2.82 7.42
N MET A 85 13.64 3.00 6.10
CA MET A 85 13.65 4.31 5.45
C MET A 85 12.50 5.21 5.91
N PRO A 86 12.71 6.54 5.98
CA PRO A 86 11.64 7.49 6.30
C PRO A 86 10.52 7.53 5.25
N ALA A 87 9.28 7.77 5.69
CA ALA A 87 8.09 7.86 4.84
C ALA A 87 8.19 8.91 3.72
N THR A 88 9.02 9.95 3.88
CA THR A 88 9.26 10.97 2.85
C THR A 88 10.00 10.43 1.61
N ILE A 89 10.93 9.50 1.83
CA ILE A 89 11.66 8.82 0.75
C ILE A 89 10.78 7.74 0.13
N TYR A 90 9.96 7.09 0.94
CA TYR A 90 9.03 6.06 0.58
C TYR A 90 8.11 6.44 -0.60
N ARG A 91 7.48 7.63 -0.60
CA ARG A 91 6.57 8.04 -1.69
C ARG A 91 7.22 8.02 -3.07
N SER A 92 8.45 8.49 -3.15
CA SER A 92 9.21 8.49 -4.41
C SER A 92 9.49 7.07 -4.89
N ILE A 93 9.82 6.17 -3.96
CA ILE A 93 10.08 4.76 -4.25
C ILE A 93 8.81 4.04 -4.70
N MET A 94 7.70 4.19 -3.99
CA MET A 94 6.42 3.58 -4.34
C MET A 94 5.92 4.03 -5.71
N LYS A 95 6.05 5.34 -6.01
CA LYS A 95 5.69 5.90 -7.31
C LYS A 95 6.56 5.35 -8.44
N ALA A 96 7.87 5.23 -8.21
CA ALA A 96 8.81 4.75 -9.22
C ALA A 96 8.73 3.24 -9.46
N LEU A 97 8.36 2.46 -8.45
CA LEU A 97 8.53 1.01 -8.43
C LEU A 97 7.22 0.24 -8.46
N ASP A 98 6.08 0.91 -8.44
CA ASP A 98 4.76 0.28 -8.47
C ASP A 98 4.58 -0.80 -7.37
N ALA A 99 5.17 -0.58 -6.18
CA ALA A 99 4.99 -1.46 -5.03
C ALA A 99 3.56 -1.39 -4.49
N TRP A 100 3.06 -2.49 -3.90
CA TRP A 100 1.68 -2.56 -3.41
C TRP A 100 1.46 -1.77 -2.13
N ASP A 101 2.38 -1.91 -1.20
CA ASP A 101 2.35 -1.17 0.06
C ASP A 101 3.73 -1.08 0.70
N TYR A 102 3.81 -0.29 1.76
CA TYR A 102 5.04 -0.01 2.49
C TYR A 102 4.77 0.05 3.99
N LEU A 103 5.59 -0.66 4.76
CA LEU A 103 5.60 -0.61 6.21
C LEU A 103 6.97 -0.12 6.71
N GLN A 104 6.96 0.92 7.54
CA GLN A 104 8.20 1.44 8.12
C GLN A 104 8.54 0.65 9.38
N LYS A 105 9.71 -0.03 9.41
CA LYS A 105 10.15 -0.93 10.51
C LYS A 105 10.04 -0.30 11.91
N ALA A 106 10.26 1.00 12.03
CA ALA A 106 10.22 1.69 13.32
C ALA A 106 8.80 1.99 13.85
N THR A 107 7.74 1.81 13.06
CA THR A 107 6.40 2.30 13.40
C THR A 107 5.28 1.31 13.22
N PHE A 108 5.50 0.17 12.57
CA PHE A 108 4.45 -0.84 12.41
C PHE A 108 4.53 -1.91 13.52
N GLU A 109 3.38 -2.44 13.87
CA GLU A 109 3.24 -3.58 14.77
C GLU A 109 2.92 -4.87 13.99
N GLU A 110 3.01 -6.04 14.65
CA GLU A 110 2.67 -7.33 14.05
C GLU A 110 1.29 -7.31 13.37
N SER A 111 0.30 -6.73 14.04
CA SER A 111 -1.07 -6.62 13.50
C SER A 111 -1.13 -5.85 12.18
N ASP A 112 -0.35 -4.77 12.04
CA ASP A 112 -0.29 -3.98 10.81
C ASP A 112 0.28 -4.80 9.65
N PHE A 113 1.35 -5.53 9.93
CA PHE A 113 1.98 -6.42 8.96
C PHE A 113 1.01 -7.53 8.51
N ILE A 114 0.42 -8.25 9.47
CA ILE A 114 -0.49 -9.37 9.18
C ILE A 114 -1.71 -8.89 8.39
N ASP A 115 -2.31 -7.78 8.77
CA ASP A 115 -3.47 -7.24 8.08
C ASP A 115 -3.15 -6.85 6.63
N THR A 116 -2.03 -6.14 6.43
CA THR A 116 -1.58 -5.73 5.09
C THR A 116 -1.26 -6.96 4.24
N PHE A 117 -0.52 -7.92 4.80
CA PHE A 117 -0.15 -9.17 4.15
C PHE A 117 -1.38 -9.97 3.69
N LEU A 118 -2.34 -10.21 4.58
CA LEU A 118 -3.56 -10.98 4.27
C LEU A 118 -4.42 -10.28 3.22
N GLU A 119 -4.47 -8.96 3.24
CA GLU A 119 -5.23 -8.17 2.29
C GLU A 119 -4.63 -8.25 0.88
N ILE A 120 -3.30 -8.15 0.75
CA ILE A 120 -2.62 -8.33 -0.53
C ILE A 120 -2.86 -9.75 -1.08
N LEU A 121 -2.68 -10.78 -0.24
CA LEU A 121 -2.93 -12.16 -0.66
C LEU A 121 -4.38 -12.39 -1.12
N ARG A 122 -5.37 -11.82 -0.43
CA ARG A 122 -6.77 -11.91 -0.82
C ARG A 122 -6.97 -11.30 -2.21
N SER A 123 -6.43 -10.12 -2.46
CA SER A 123 -6.53 -9.45 -3.76
C SER A 123 -5.89 -10.26 -4.89
N VAL A 124 -4.80 -10.98 -4.63
CA VAL A 124 -4.18 -11.89 -5.60
C VAL A 124 -5.08 -13.08 -5.92
N GLN A 125 -5.70 -13.67 -4.89
CA GLN A 125 -6.59 -14.82 -5.06
C GLN A 125 -7.88 -14.45 -5.81
N GLU A 126 -8.49 -13.30 -5.51
CA GLU A 126 -9.67 -12.78 -6.20
C GLU A 126 -9.39 -12.57 -7.68
N ARG A 127 -8.23 -11.99 -8.04
CA ARG A 127 -7.79 -11.86 -9.45
C ARG A 127 -7.64 -13.21 -10.16
N ARG A 128 -7.09 -14.22 -9.51
CA ARG A 128 -6.94 -15.55 -10.09
C ARG A 128 -8.26 -16.26 -10.31
N ARG A 129 -9.31 -15.91 -9.55
CA ARG A 129 -10.65 -16.47 -9.72
C ARG A 129 -11.45 -15.83 -10.86
N GLY A 130 -10.92 -14.79 -11.51
CA GLY A 130 -11.58 -14.14 -12.64
C GLY A 130 -12.82 -13.33 -12.24
N GLU A 131 -12.91 -12.88 -10.99
CA GLU A 131 -13.95 -11.93 -10.58
C GLU A 131 -13.67 -10.59 -11.25
N GLU A 132 -14.33 -10.34 -12.38
CA GLU A 132 -14.29 -9.07 -13.10
C GLU A 132 -14.77 -7.94 -12.18
N ALA A 133 -13.93 -6.92 -12.02
CA ALA A 133 -14.34 -5.69 -11.37
C ALA A 133 -15.48 -5.05 -12.16
N VAL A 134 -16.59 -4.75 -11.49
CA VAL A 134 -17.68 -3.97 -12.05
C VAL A 134 -17.12 -2.64 -12.57
N PRO A 135 -17.38 -2.26 -13.84
CA PRO A 135 -16.84 -0.99 -14.36
C PRO A 135 -17.43 0.17 -13.56
N ALA A 136 -16.57 0.87 -12.84
CA ALA A 136 -16.94 2.06 -12.08
C ALA A 136 -17.30 3.18 -13.06
N ALA A 137 -18.57 3.57 -13.06
CA ALA A 137 -19.06 4.71 -13.83
C ALA A 137 -18.29 5.98 -13.41
N THR A 138 -17.80 6.70 -14.39
CA THR A 138 -17.33 8.12 -14.45
C THR A 138 -17.33 8.94 -13.14
N LEU A 139 -16.61 8.51 -12.13
CA LEU A 139 -16.29 9.32 -10.96
C LEU A 139 -14.86 9.83 -11.13
N GLU A 140 -14.60 11.08 -10.72
CA GLU A 140 -13.23 11.64 -10.71
C GLU A 140 -12.27 10.76 -9.88
N LEU A 141 -12.80 10.12 -8.81
CA LEU A 141 -12.12 9.10 -8.02
C LEU A 141 -12.71 7.72 -8.36
N SER A 142 -11.85 6.80 -8.79
CA SER A 142 -12.19 5.41 -9.07
C SER A 142 -11.12 4.46 -8.53
N MET A 143 -11.45 3.16 -8.40
CA MET A 143 -10.46 2.14 -8.05
C MET A 143 -9.76 1.66 -9.32
N ASP A 144 -8.46 1.40 -9.23
CA ASP A 144 -7.66 0.87 -10.34
C ASP A 144 -8.21 -0.50 -10.77
N PRO A 145 -8.62 -0.70 -12.04
CA PRO A 145 -9.16 -1.97 -12.52
C PRO A 145 -8.13 -3.11 -12.51
N LEU A 146 -6.82 -2.80 -12.54
CA LEU A 146 -5.74 -3.78 -12.47
C LEU A 146 -5.38 -4.14 -11.02
N ARG A 147 -5.61 -3.21 -10.10
CA ARG A 147 -5.42 -3.38 -8.66
C ARG A 147 -6.70 -2.91 -7.98
N GLN A 148 -7.57 -3.82 -7.65
CA GLN A 148 -8.95 -3.56 -7.19
C GLN A 148 -9.09 -2.50 -6.08
N ARG A 149 -7.99 -2.12 -5.42
CA ARG A 149 -7.99 -1.18 -4.29
C ARG A 149 -7.13 0.05 -4.48
N SER A 150 -6.28 0.10 -5.51
CA SER A 150 -5.49 1.31 -5.76
C SER A 150 -6.41 2.40 -6.29
N PRO A 151 -6.53 3.54 -5.60
CA PRO A 151 -7.38 4.62 -6.07
C PRO A 151 -6.79 5.27 -7.32
N MET A 152 -7.67 5.68 -8.23
CA MET A 152 -7.33 6.47 -9.41
C MET A 152 -8.05 7.81 -9.33
N TRP A 153 -7.34 8.88 -9.61
CA TRP A 153 -7.84 10.23 -9.73
C TRP A 153 -7.65 10.73 -11.16
N ARG A 154 -8.74 11.09 -11.82
CA ARG A 154 -8.71 11.55 -13.23
C ARG A 154 -7.94 10.62 -14.16
N GLY A 155 -8.09 9.32 -13.96
CA GLY A 155 -7.43 8.29 -14.77
C GLY A 155 -5.96 8.03 -14.43
N GLN A 156 -5.39 8.71 -13.43
CA GLN A 156 -4.03 8.47 -12.94
C GLN A 156 -4.08 7.76 -11.59
N ARG A 157 -3.18 6.78 -11.41
CA ARG A 157 -3.08 6.02 -10.16
C ARG A 157 -2.53 6.88 -9.03
N ILE A 158 -3.17 6.77 -7.87
CA ILE A 158 -2.70 7.37 -6.63
C ILE A 158 -2.04 6.27 -5.80
N ASN A 159 -0.74 6.40 -5.54
CA ASN A 159 -0.03 5.47 -4.67
C ASN A 159 -0.20 5.88 -3.22
N LEU A 160 -0.95 5.08 -2.47
CA LEU A 160 -1.22 5.28 -1.05
C LEU A 160 -0.93 4.00 -0.26
N PRO A 161 -0.38 4.10 0.95
CA PRO A 161 -0.33 3.00 1.90
C PRO A 161 -1.73 2.48 2.21
N LEU A 162 -1.86 1.21 2.54
CA LEU A 162 -3.15 0.56 2.75
C LEU A 162 -4.03 1.28 3.79
N THR A 163 -3.44 1.71 4.92
CA THR A 163 -4.16 2.49 5.94
C THR A 163 -4.71 3.80 5.38
N ALA A 164 -3.92 4.51 4.56
CA ALA A 164 -4.37 5.73 3.90
C ALA A 164 -5.47 5.43 2.86
N GLN A 165 -5.40 4.32 2.14
CA GLN A 165 -6.47 3.87 1.23
C GLN A 165 -7.78 3.59 1.98
N ARG A 166 -7.71 2.92 3.14
CA ARG A 166 -8.88 2.67 4.00
C ARG A 166 -9.53 3.97 4.49
N ILE A 167 -8.71 4.92 4.95
CA ILE A 167 -9.20 6.25 5.37
C ILE A 167 -9.84 6.97 4.18
N LEU A 168 -9.19 6.96 3.00
CA LEU A 168 -9.74 7.54 1.78
C LEU A 168 -11.09 6.92 1.42
N ALA A 169 -11.19 5.59 1.46
CA ALA A 169 -12.43 4.86 1.17
C ALA A 169 -13.55 5.24 2.15
N ALA A 170 -13.26 5.36 3.45
CA ALA A 170 -14.23 5.77 4.46
C ALA A 170 -14.72 7.21 4.23
N LEU A 171 -13.82 8.13 3.91
CA LEU A 171 -14.17 9.52 3.60
C LEU A 171 -15.00 9.63 2.31
N PHE A 172 -14.64 8.87 1.29
CA PHE A 172 -15.31 8.91 0.00
C PHE A 172 -16.68 8.21 0.01
N ALA A 173 -16.84 7.14 0.77
CA ALA A 173 -18.13 6.45 0.95
C ALA A 173 -19.18 7.37 1.62
N ARG A 174 -18.73 8.31 2.45
CA ARG A 174 -19.58 9.28 3.18
C ARG A 174 -19.32 10.72 2.74
N ARG A 175 -19.10 10.91 1.45
CA ARG A 175 -18.86 12.24 0.88
C ARG A 175 -20.00 13.19 1.22
N GLY A 176 -19.64 14.44 1.54
CA GLY A 176 -20.56 15.45 2.02
C GLY A 176 -20.77 15.43 3.55
N GLU A 177 -20.52 14.30 4.21
CA GLU A 177 -20.65 14.12 5.66
C GLU A 177 -19.31 14.21 6.38
N VAL A 178 -19.39 14.45 7.69
CA VAL A 178 -18.22 14.41 8.57
C VAL A 178 -17.99 12.98 9.04
N VAL A 179 -16.83 12.41 8.73
CA VAL A 179 -16.35 11.16 9.33
C VAL A 179 -15.55 11.51 10.57
N SER A 180 -16.03 11.06 11.72
CA SER A 180 -15.46 11.39 13.03
C SER A 180 -14.10 10.70 13.23
N TYR A 181 -13.31 11.22 14.21
CA TYR A 181 -12.06 10.53 14.59
C TYR A 181 -12.31 9.10 15.10
N ASP A 182 -13.41 8.85 15.81
CA ASP A 182 -13.73 7.54 16.35
C ASP A 182 -14.00 6.55 15.21
N GLU A 183 -14.78 6.94 14.20
CA GLU A 183 -15.01 6.14 13.00
C GLU A 183 -13.71 5.89 12.21
N LEU A 184 -12.83 6.89 12.15
CA LEU A 184 -11.52 6.74 11.50
C LEU A 184 -10.57 5.83 12.31
N PHE A 185 -10.70 5.80 13.64
CA PHE A 185 -9.96 4.85 14.49
C PHE A 185 -10.38 3.41 14.24
N ASP A 186 -11.64 3.17 13.90
CA ASP A 186 -12.13 1.81 13.56
C ASP A 186 -11.59 1.33 12.19
N VAL A 187 -11.30 2.26 11.30
CA VAL A 187 -10.67 1.97 10.00
C VAL A 187 -9.16 1.71 10.15
N VAL A 188 -8.52 2.40 11.11
CA VAL A 188 -7.10 2.27 11.41
C VAL A 188 -6.93 1.32 12.58
N LYS A 189 -6.52 0.09 12.33
CA LYS A 189 -6.47 -0.96 13.35
C LYS A 189 -5.43 -0.74 14.44
N SER A 190 -4.33 -0.04 14.12
CA SER A 190 -3.26 0.33 15.06
C SER A 190 -2.99 1.84 15.06
N GLY A 191 -2.34 2.33 16.12
CA GLY A 191 -2.04 3.76 16.25
C GLY A 191 -3.29 4.65 16.31
N ARG A 192 -4.31 4.25 17.08
CA ARG A 192 -5.59 4.96 17.25
C ARG A 192 -5.42 6.29 17.98
N ASN A 193 -4.78 7.25 17.33
CA ASN A 193 -4.65 8.61 17.82
C ASN A 193 -4.87 9.62 16.70
N ARG A 194 -5.28 10.85 17.06
CA ARG A 194 -5.62 11.90 16.11
C ARG A 194 -4.45 12.33 15.23
N ASP A 195 -3.23 12.28 15.75
CA ASP A 195 -2.05 12.71 15.00
C ASP A 195 -1.69 11.71 13.91
N ASN A 196 -1.90 10.41 14.17
CA ASN A 196 -1.73 9.38 13.15
C ASN A 196 -2.76 9.54 12.01
N ILE A 197 -4.04 9.76 12.34
CA ILE A 197 -5.07 10.07 11.33
C ILE A 197 -4.68 11.30 10.51
N ARG A 198 -4.22 12.38 11.17
CA ARG A 198 -3.78 13.61 10.48
C ARG A 198 -2.61 13.35 9.53
N LYS A 199 -1.64 12.52 9.94
CA LYS A 199 -0.52 12.10 9.07
C LYS A 199 -1.01 11.39 7.83
N HIS A 200 -1.91 10.41 7.98
CA HIS A 200 -2.49 9.69 6.85
C HIS A 200 -3.29 10.61 5.92
N VAL A 201 -4.10 11.51 6.47
CA VAL A 201 -4.84 12.51 5.68
C VAL A 201 -3.89 13.45 4.94
N SER A 202 -2.78 13.87 5.57
CA SER A 202 -1.73 14.65 4.87
C SER A 202 -1.14 13.84 3.71
N THR A 203 -0.79 12.56 3.94
CA THR A 203 -0.28 11.66 2.91
C THR A 203 -1.27 11.54 1.73
N ILE A 204 -2.56 11.40 2.01
CA ILE A 204 -3.60 11.35 0.98
C ILE A 204 -3.62 12.66 0.18
N ARG A 205 -3.71 13.82 0.85
CA ARG A 205 -3.74 15.12 0.17
C ARG A 205 -2.52 15.37 -0.71
N ASP A 206 -1.34 15.01 -0.21
CA ASP A 206 -0.09 15.20 -0.95
C ASP A 206 -0.06 14.31 -2.19
N ALA A 207 -0.50 13.05 -2.09
CA ALA A 207 -0.56 12.14 -3.23
C ALA A 207 -1.56 12.60 -4.30
N PHE A 208 -2.71 13.16 -3.90
CA PHE A 208 -3.65 13.78 -4.84
C PHE A 208 -3.08 15.04 -5.50
N ARG A 209 -2.39 15.89 -4.74
CA ARG A 209 -1.78 17.12 -5.26
C ARG A 209 -0.65 16.89 -6.23
N GLU A 210 0.01 15.75 -6.17
CA GLU A 210 0.99 15.34 -7.19
C GLU A 210 0.35 15.18 -8.59
N ILE A 211 -0.94 14.80 -8.64
CA ILE A 211 -1.71 14.61 -9.87
C ILE A 211 -2.48 15.90 -10.22
N ASP A 212 -3.08 16.51 -9.22
CA ASP A 212 -3.91 17.71 -9.35
C ASP A 212 -3.50 18.73 -8.27
N ALA A 213 -2.67 19.69 -8.64
CA ALA A 213 -2.18 20.73 -7.72
C ALA A 213 -3.32 21.54 -7.05
N GLY A 214 -4.51 21.55 -7.64
CA GLY A 214 -5.70 22.20 -7.10
C GLY A 214 -6.58 21.30 -6.24
N PHE A 215 -6.13 20.08 -5.89
CA PHE A 215 -6.89 19.17 -5.05
C PHE A 215 -7.16 19.75 -3.66
N ASP A 216 -8.42 19.90 -3.32
CA ASP A 216 -8.90 20.37 -2.02
C ASP A 216 -10.25 19.73 -1.64
N CYS A 217 -10.41 18.42 -1.86
CA CYS A 217 -11.66 17.73 -1.53
C CYS A 217 -11.73 17.23 -0.09
N ILE A 218 -10.63 17.18 0.66
CA ILE A 218 -10.63 16.68 2.03
C ILE A 218 -10.50 17.86 3.00
N HIS A 219 -11.54 18.15 3.74
CA HIS A 219 -11.59 19.27 4.68
C HIS A 219 -11.46 18.78 6.12
N ASN A 220 -10.67 19.48 6.92
CA ASN A 220 -10.63 19.28 8.37
C ASN A 220 -11.86 19.93 9.00
N VAL A 221 -12.60 19.17 9.83
CA VAL A 221 -13.66 19.68 10.68
C VAL A 221 -13.13 19.73 12.11
N PRO A 222 -12.84 20.93 12.66
CA PRO A 222 -12.18 21.06 13.95
C PRO A 222 -12.84 20.22 15.04
N MET A 223 -12.04 19.52 15.83
CA MET A 223 -12.44 18.63 16.94
C MET A 223 -13.29 17.41 16.55
N ARG A 224 -13.85 17.34 15.35
CA ARG A 224 -14.79 16.29 14.93
C ARG A 224 -14.15 15.23 14.06
N GLY A 225 -13.39 15.60 13.02
CA GLY A 225 -12.81 14.67 12.06
C GLY A 225 -12.54 15.31 10.70
N PHE A 226 -12.86 14.59 9.64
CA PHE A 226 -12.64 15.03 8.26
C PHE A 226 -13.90 14.82 7.40
N ARG A 227 -14.02 15.59 6.32
CA ARG A 227 -15.11 15.50 5.36
C ARG A 227 -14.53 15.51 3.95
N TRP A 228 -15.02 14.61 3.11
CA TRP A 228 -14.85 14.71 1.67
C TRP A 228 -15.90 15.66 1.11
N ALA A 229 -15.47 16.76 0.50
CA ALA A 229 -16.33 17.65 -0.25
C ALA A 229 -16.16 17.39 -1.76
N ASP A 230 -17.24 17.43 -2.52
CA ASP A 230 -17.14 17.35 -3.96
C ASP A 230 -16.33 18.55 -4.49
N ALA A 231 -15.46 18.29 -5.46
CA ALA A 231 -14.69 19.36 -6.08
C ALA A 231 -15.65 20.40 -6.69
N PRO A 232 -15.43 21.72 -6.48
CA PRO A 232 -16.22 22.71 -7.19
C PRO A 232 -16.07 22.46 -8.69
N VAL A 233 -17.20 22.37 -9.40
CA VAL A 233 -17.23 22.23 -10.85
C VAL A 233 -16.44 23.41 -11.43
N ARG A 234 -15.21 23.17 -11.86
CA ARG A 234 -14.45 24.17 -12.61
C ARG A 234 -15.10 24.30 -13.96
N THR A 235 -15.92 25.32 -14.13
CA THR A 235 -16.28 25.79 -15.48
C THR A 235 -15.00 26.12 -16.21
N ALA A 236 -14.80 25.47 -17.37
CA ALA A 236 -13.67 25.75 -18.22
C ALA A 236 -13.67 27.26 -18.55
N PRO A 237 -12.52 27.93 -18.54
CA PRO A 237 -12.44 29.30 -19.03
C PRO A 237 -12.81 29.29 -20.52
N HIS A 238 -13.73 30.19 -20.87
CA HIS A 238 -14.13 30.49 -22.25
C HIS A 238 -12.96 30.99 -23.08
#